data_31d7f4927370a376a6e2390570f80b15
#
_entry.id   31d7f4927370a376a6e2390570f80b15
#
_cell.length_a   1.000
_cell.length_b   1.000
_cell.length_c   1.000
_cell.angle_alpha   90.00
_cell.angle_beta   90.00
_cell.angle_gamma   90.00
#
_symmetry.space_group_name_H-M   'P 1'
#
loop_
_entity.id
_entity.type
_entity.pdbx_description
1 polymer ?
#
loop_
_entity_poly.entity_id
_entity_poly.type
_entity_poly.pdbx_seq_one_letter_code
_entity_poly.pdbx_strand_id
1 'polypeptide(L)'
;LKARITRIYNWSKEQAQTEQSPDSGSLVARLYEAQAQVNSEKARSRTGRIKALQENAKLLAFLQGNGITSMQELYEKVTAMNKDYYDLRGQIVKAERRLAVLDERLEMCTQYDRCKAVRQKLDKEKPRKREQYQQEHRTELADFEAAEHFLKDLKASGEAITPKAWRAEAAKLAMQKDADYQEMRAMRDEIKAVEALRKAADRLAHEGQHQQKENER
;
A
#
# COMPACT_ATOMS: atom_id res chain seq x y z
N LEU A 1 -25.17 -12.61 22.26
CA LEU A 1 -25.51 -11.45 21.44
C LEU A 1 -26.15 -10.33 22.27
N LYS A 2 -27.22 -10.60 23.05
CA LYS A 2 -27.84 -9.59 23.95
C LYS A 2 -26.84 -8.92 24.88
N ALA A 3 -26.00 -9.69 25.57
CA ALA A 3 -25.01 -9.18 26.53
C ALA A 3 -23.94 -8.27 25.87
N ARG A 4 -23.60 -8.50 24.60
CA ARG A 4 -22.63 -7.69 23.84
C ARG A 4 -23.24 -6.36 23.37
N ILE A 5 -24.49 -6.37 22.97
CA ILE A 5 -25.26 -5.17 22.59
C ILE A 5 -25.50 -4.28 23.81
N THR A 6 -25.88 -4.86 24.95
CA THR A 6 -26.08 -4.15 26.21
C THR A 6 -24.78 -3.51 26.71
N ARG A 7 -23.63 -4.20 26.55
CA ARG A 7 -22.32 -3.65 26.91
C ARG A 7 -21.92 -2.45 26.02
N ILE A 8 -22.14 -2.54 24.71
CA ILE A 8 -21.87 -1.42 23.77
C ILE A 8 -22.79 -0.23 24.09
N TYR A 9 -24.05 -0.49 24.37
CA TYR A 9 -25.03 0.53 24.72
C TYR A 9 -24.69 1.19 26.07
N ASN A 10 -24.36 0.45 27.10
CA ASN A 10 -23.99 0.97 28.41
C ASN A 10 -22.67 1.75 28.35
N TRP A 11 -21.68 1.23 27.61
CA TRP A 11 -20.41 1.92 27.38
C TRP A 11 -20.60 3.26 26.68
N SER A 12 -21.42 3.31 25.63
CA SER A 12 -21.74 4.58 24.93
C SER A 12 -22.50 5.56 25.81
N LYS A 13 -23.36 5.05 26.72
CA LYS A 13 -24.12 5.86 27.68
C LYS A 13 -23.24 6.41 28.81
N GLU A 14 -22.31 5.62 29.30
CA GLU A 14 -21.34 6.01 30.35
C GLU A 14 -20.36 7.06 29.81
N GLN A 15 -19.90 6.93 28.57
CA GLN A 15 -19.04 7.94 27.92
C GLN A 15 -19.79 9.26 27.67
N ALA A 16 -21.05 9.19 27.25
CA ALA A 16 -21.88 10.39 27.07
C ALA A 16 -22.18 11.15 28.39
N GLN A 17 -22.07 10.48 29.54
CA GLN A 17 -22.24 11.10 30.86
C GLN A 17 -20.93 11.67 31.44
N THR A 18 -19.78 11.22 30.97
CA THR A 18 -18.44 11.65 31.46
C THR A 18 -17.84 12.78 30.65
N GLU A 19 -18.25 12.97 29.40
CA GLU A 19 -17.77 14.04 28.53
C GLU A 19 -18.80 15.18 28.54
N GLN A 20 -18.33 16.43 28.78
CA GLN A 20 -19.10 17.65 28.55
C GLN A 20 -19.77 17.54 27.18
N SER A 21 -21.09 17.80 27.15
CA SER A 21 -21.92 17.69 25.94
C SER A 21 -21.14 18.20 24.72
N PRO A 22 -20.83 17.35 23.73
CA PRO A 22 -20.12 17.80 22.55
C PRO A 22 -20.94 18.90 21.89
N ASP A 23 -20.27 19.94 21.41
CA ASP A 23 -20.88 21.05 20.69
C ASP A 23 -21.87 20.48 19.65
N SER A 24 -23.12 20.98 19.62
CA SER A 24 -24.23 20.42 18.82
C SER A 24 -23.94 20.34 17.32
N GLY A 25 -22.83 20.92 16.86
CA GLY A 25 -22.29 20.80 15.50
C GLY A 25 -21.27 19.70 15.29
N SER A 26 -20.78 19.05 16.36
CA SER A 26 -19.73 18.02 16.29
C SER A 26 -20.25 16.74 15.60
N LEU A 27 -19.40 16.12 14.77
CA LEU A 27 -19.69 14.83 14.13
C LEU A 27 -20.01 13.74 15.16
N VAL A 28 -19.36 13.79 16.30
CA VAL A 28 -19.55 12.88 17.44
C VAL A 28 -20.94 13.05 18.04
N ALA A 29 -21.43 14.30 18.24
CA ALA A 29 -22.78 14.57 18.72
C ALA A 29 -23.86 14.00 17.79
N ARG A 30 -23.72 14.23 16.49
CA ARG A 30 -24.63 13.69 15.46
C ARG A 30 -24.66 12.17 15.45
N LEU A 31 -23.53 11.52 15.72
CA LEU A 31 -23.45 10.07 15.87
C LEU A 31 -24.23 9.54 17.07
N TYR A 32 -24.16 10.23 18.21
CA TYR A 32 -24.96 9.87 19.39
C TYR A 32 -26.46 10.05 19.14
N GLU A 33 -26.87 11.14 18.47
CA GLU A 33 -28.25 11.36 18.06
C GLU A 33 -28.74 10.26 17.11
N ALA A 34 -27.94 9.90 16.10
CA ALA A 34 -28.26 8.83 15.17
C ALA A 34 -28.38 7.45 15.87
N GLN A 35 -27.55 7.18 16.88
CA GLN A 35 -27.68 5.96 17.69
C GLN A 35 -28.99 5.95 18.50
N ALA A 36 -29.38 7.09 19.07
CA ALA A 36 -30.64 7.22 19.79
C ALA A 36 -31.85 7.00 18.86
N GLN A 37 -31.81 7.56 17.65
CA GLN A 37 -32.84 7.36 16.63
C GLN A 37 -32.98 5.90 16.17
N VAL A 38 -31.87 5.22 15.88
CA VAL A 38 -31.89 3.78 15.52
C VAL A 38 -32.54 2.93 16.61
N ASN A 39 -32.38 3.31 17.88
CA ASN A 39 -33.02 2.61 18.99
C ASN A 39 -34.53 2.88 19.06
N SER A 40 -34.99 4.06 18.66
CA SER A 40 -36.40 4.47 18.69
C SER A 40 -37.19 4.02 17.45
N GLU A 41 -36.56 3.79 16.32
CA GLU A 41 -37.20 3.39 15.07
C GLU A 41 -37.83 1.98 15.16
N LYS A 42 -39.18 1.95 15.20
CA LYS A 42 -39.96 0.69 15.16
C LYS A 42 -39.98 0.03 13.77
N ALA A 43 -39.70 0.82 12.72
CA ALA A 43 -39.83 0.39 11.32
C ALA A 43 -38.66 -0.51 10.83
N ARG A 44 -37.49 -0.45 11.46
CA ARG A 44 -36.34 -1.27 11.06
C ARG A 44 -36.41 -2.67 11.68
N SER A 45 -36.04 -3.68 10.88
CA SER A 45 -35.88 -5.04 11.40
C SER A 45 -34.83 -5.10 12.52
N ARG A 46 -34.97 -6.05 13.45
CA ARG A 46 -34.01 -6.25 14.54
C ARG A 46 -32.57 -6.39 14.02
N THR A 47 -32.36 -7.13 12.93
CA THR A 47 -31.05 -7.34 12.30
C THR A 47 -30.50 -6.03 11.71
N GLY A 48 -31.35 -5.21 11.07
CA GLY A 48 -30.98 -3.91 10.54
C GLY A 48 -30.53 -2.92 11.62
N ARG A 49 -31.22 -2.89 12.77
CA ARG A 49 -30.83 -2.07 13.92
C ARG A 49 -29.48 -2.49 14.51
N ILE A 50 -29.25 -3.80 14.67
CA ILE A 50 -27.97 -4.31 15.17
C ILE A 50 -26.82 -3.91 14.24
N LYS A 51 -27.00 -4.03 12.93
CA LYS A 51 -25.99 -3.66 11.94
C LYS A 51 -25.70 -2.16 11.98
N ALA A 52 -26.71 -1.31 12.02
CA ALA A 52 -26.54 0.14 12.11
C ALA A 52 -25.80 0.56 13.41
N LEU A 53 -26.17 -0.02 14.55
CA LEU A 53 -25.47 0.25 15.81
C LEU A 53 -23.99 -0.20 15.78
N GLN A 54 -23.70 -1.32 15.14
CA GLN A 54 -22.32 -1.80 14.98
C GLN A 54 -21.49 -0.88 14.06
N GLU A 55 -22.08 -0.38 12.97
CA GLU A 55 -21.44 0.57 12.08
C GLU A 55 -21.16 1.89 12.78
N ASN A 56 -22.15 2.43 13.50
CA ASN A 56 -21.99 3.66 14.28
C ASN A 56 -20.95 3.52 15.40
N ALA A 57 -20.92 2.39 16.11
CA ALA A 57 -19.92 2.12 17.15
C ALA A 57 -18.49 2.04 16.59
N LYS A 58 -18.30 1.45 15.41
CA LYS A 58 -17.01 1.41 14.73
C LYS A 58 -16.55 2.82 14.32
N LEU A 59 -17.47 3.62 13.76
CA LEU A 59 -17.19 4.99 13.38
C LEU A 59 -16.80 5.83 14.60
N LEU A 60 -17.56 5.75 15.69
CA LEU A 60 -17.25 6.45 16.93
C LEU A 60 -15.87 6.07 17.49
N ALA A 61 -15.58 4.78 17.57
CA ALA A 61 -14.28 4.30 18.04
C ALA A 61 -13.12 4.81 17.17
N PHE A 62 -13.33 4.86 15.85
CA PHE A 62 -12.32 5.39 14.92
C PHE A 62 -12.13 6.90 15.11
N LEU A 63 -13.20 7.68 15.23
CA LEU A 63 -13.14 9.12 15.41
C LEU A 63 -12.44 9.47 16.73
N GLN A 64 -12.83 8.81 17.82
CA GLN A 64 -12.20 9.02 19.15
C GLN A 64 -10.73 8.61 19.18
N GLY A 65 -10.42 7.43 18.60
CA GLY A 65 -9.05 6.93 18.56
C GLY A 65 -8.09 7.80 17.74
N ASN A 66 -8.60 8.60 16.79
CA ASN A 66 -7.84 9.54 15.98
C ASN A 66 -8.04 11.01 16.35
N GLY A 67 -8.83 11.32 17.37
CA GLY A 67 -9.11 12.70 17.80
C GLY A 67 -9.88 13.52 16.77
N ILE A 68 -10.69 12.87 15.90
CA ILE A 68 -11.44 13.49 14.82
C ILE A 68 -12.79 13.98 15.36
N THR A 69 -13.05 15.26 15.25
CA THR A 69 -14.27 15.90 15.77
C THR A 69 -15.20 16.41 14.66
N SER A 70 -14.67 16.64 13.46
CA SER A 70 -15.38 17.22 12.33
C SER A 70 -15.29 16.36 11.06
N MET A 71 -16.23 16.58 10.14
CA MET A 71 -16.18 15.95 8.81
C MET A 71 -14.92 16.35 8.02
N GLN A 72 -14.50 17.61 8.18
CA GLN A 72 -13.29 18.09 7.50
C GLN A 72 -12.06 17.34 7.95
N GLU A 73 -11.86 17.17 9.26
CA GLU A 73 -10.75 16.38 9.81
C GLU A 73 -10.77 14.91 9.33
N LEU A 74 -11.99 14.33 9.20
CA LEU A 74 -12.13 12.99 8.65
C LEU A 74 -11.69 12.92 7.17
N TYR A 75 -12.05 13.90 6.34
CA TYR A 75 -11.59 13.98 4.96
C TYR A 75 -10.09 14.20 4.86
N GLU A 76 -9.52 15.05 5.69
CA GLU A 76 -8.08 15.29 5.76
C GLU A 76 -7.33 14.01 6.14
N LYS A 77 -7.84 13.26 7.13
CA LYS A 77 -7.27 11.95 7.51
C LYS A 77 -7.28 10.95 6.36
N VAL A 78 -8.41 10.80 5.66
CA VAL A 78 -8.51 9.91 4.48
C VAL A 78 -7.56 10.35 3.38
N THR A 79 -7.43 11.66 3.15
CA THR A 79 -6.53 12.21 2.15
C THR A 79 -5.07 11.93 2.50
N ALA A 80 -4.68 12.10 3.77
CA ALA A 80 -3.34 11.78 4.24
C ALA A 80 -3.01 10.29 4.06
N MET A 81 -3.93 9.39 4.47
CA MET A 81 -3.74 7.94 4.29
C MET A 81 -3.59 7.56 2.81
N ASN A 82 -4.38 8.14 1.91
CA ASN A 82 -4.24 7.91 0.48
C ASN A 82 -2.89 8.41 -0.05
N LYS A 83 -2.43 9.58 0.41
CA LYS A 83 -1.12 10.10 0.05
C LYS A 83 -0.01 9.13 0.45
N ASP A 84 -0.01 8.69 1.71
CA ASP A 84 1.00 7.75 2.24
C ASP A 84 1.02 6.44 1.44
N TYR A 85 -0.17 5.92 1.07
CA TYR A 85 -0.30 4.75 0.20
C TYR A 85 0.35 4.97 -1.18
N TYR A 86 0.10 6.12 -1.83
CA TYR A 86 0.69 6.42 -3.13
C TYR A 86 2.19 6.69 -3.06
N ASP A 87 2.68 7.28 -1.97
CA ASP A 87 4.10 7.50 -1.72
C ASP A 87 4.83 6.16 -1.55
N LEU A 88 4.27 5.24 -0.76
CA LEU A 88 4.79 3.89 -0.60
C LEU A 88 4.78 3.10 -1.92
N ARG A 89 3.69 3.19 -2.70
CA ARG A 89 3.63 2.61 -4.04
C ARG A 89 4.71 3.17 -4.96
N GLY A 90 4.98 4.45 -4.87
CA GLY A 90 6.06 5.12 -5.62
C GLY A 90 7.44 4.58 -5.25
N GLN A 91 7.67 4.27 -3.97
CA GLN A 91 8.92 3.65 -3.49
C GLN A 91 9.08 2.22 -4.04
N ILE A 92 8.03 1.42 -4.01
CA ILE A 92 8.02 0.06 -4.58
C ILE A 92 8.40 0.10 -6.06
N VAL A 93 7.78 0.97 -6.87
CA VAL A 93 8.09 1.10 -8.30
C VAL A 93 9.54 1.52 -8.54
N LYS A 94 10.09 2.42 -7.71
CA LYS A 94 11.52 2.80 -7.79
C LYS A 94 12.43 1.61 -7.46
N ALA A 95 12.11 0.84 -6.42
CA ALA A 95 12.86 -0.35 -6.05
C ALA A 95 12.83 -1.41 -7.16
N GLU A 96 11.67 -1.65 -7.79
CA GLU A 96 11.51 -2.58 -8.92
C GLU A 96 12.36 -2.18 -10.13
N ARG A 97 12.34 -0.90 -10.49
CA ARG A 97 13.19 -0.39 -11.59
C ARG A 97 14.67 -0.56 -11.29
N ARG A 98 15.08 -0.28 -10.05
CA ARG A 98 16.47 -0.45 -9.66
C ARG A 98 16.88 -1.92 -9.64
N LEU A 99 16.02 -2.82 -9.17
CA LEU A 99 16.25 -4.26 -9.22
C LEU A 99 16.44 -4.75 -10.65
N ALA A 100 15.58 -4.35 -11.59
CA ALA A 100 15.71 -4.72 -13.00
C ALA A 100 17.07 -4.31 -13.59
N VAL A 101 17.56 -3.11 -13.26
CA VAL A 101 18.90 -2.65 -13.70
C VAL A 101 20.01 -3.49 -13.07
N LEU A 102 19.88 -3.84 -11.79
CA LEU A 102 20.90 -4.67 -11.11
C LEU A 102 20.90 -6.09 -11.65
N ASP A 103 19.75 -6.67 -11.92
CA ASP A 103 19.60 -8.02 -12.48
C ASP A 103 20.22 -8.08 -13.89
N GLU A 104 19.96 -7.11 -14.75
CA GLU A 104 20.58 -6.99 -16.08
C GLU A 104 22.11 -6.95 -15.98
N ARG A 105 22.64 -6.10 -15.08
CA ARG A 105 24.09 -6.00 -14.85
C ARG A 105 24.72 -7.29 -14.37
N LEU A 106 24.04 -7.98 -13.45
CA LEU A 106 24.49 -9.25 -12.90
C LEU A 106 24.42 -10.36 -13.93
N GLU A 107 23.39 -10.34 -14.78
CA GLU A 107 23.25 -11.29 -15.89
C GLU A 107 24.39 -11.12 -16.90
N MET A 108 24.70 -9.89 -17.31
CA MET A 108 25.82 -9.60 -18.22
C MET A 108 27.15 -10.03 -17.63
N CYS A 109 27.40 -9.82 -16.34
CA CYS A 109 28.59 -10.34 -15.68
C CYS A 109 28.64 -11.88 -15.71
N THR A 110 27.53 -12.54 -15.47
CA THR A 110 27.43 -14.01 -15.47
C THR A 110 27.64 -14.57 -16.86
N GLN A 111 27.08 -13.96 -17.90
CA GLN A 111 27.31 -14.31 -19.30
C GLN A 111 28.77 -14.16 -19.68
N TYR A 112 29.38 -13.02 -19.34
CA TYR A 112 30.79 -12.77 -19.60
C TYR A 112 31.67 -13.84 -18.98
N ASP A 113 31.47 -14.17 -17.71
CA ASP A 113 32.28 -15.19 -17.00
C ASP A 113 32.08 -16.57 -17.59
N ARG A 114 30.84 -16.95 -17.94
CA ARG A 114 30.48 -18.23 -18.54
C ARG A 114 31.13 -18.42 -19.92
N CYS A 115 31.09 -17.42 -20.76
CA CYS A 115 31.54 -17.50 -22.15
C CYS A 115 33.02 -17.14 -22.33
N LYS A 116 33.68 -16.58 -21.31
CA LYS A 116 35.11 -16.20 -21.32
C LYS A 116 36.05 -17.34 -21.72
N ALA A 117 35.80 -18.55 -21.23
CA ALA A 117 36.62 -19.72 -21.55
C ALA A 117 36.54 -20.08 -23.06
N VAL A 118 35.36 -19.98 -23.66
CA VAL A 118 35.14 -20.23 -25.10
C VAL A 118 35.90 -19.20 -25.93
N ARG A 119 35.83 -17.93 -25.55
CA ARG A 119 36.57 -16.85 -26.23
C ARG A 119 38.07 -17.05 -26.15
N GLN A 120 38.58 -17.34 -24.95
CA GLN A 120 40.02 -17.60 -24.75
C GLN A 120 40.53 -18.79 -25.55
N LYS A 121 39.70 -19.85 -25.73
CA LYS A 121 40.03 -21.00 -26.53
C LYS A 121 40.04 -20.64 -28.01
N LEU A 122 39.07 -19.87 -28.51
CA LEU A 122 39.09 -19.39 -29.90
C LEU A 122 40.35 -18.60 -30.22
N ASP A 123 40.81 -17.75 -29.29
CA ASP A 123 41.98 -16.90 -29.52
C ASP A 123 43.28 -17.74 -29.61
N LYS A 124 43.31 -18.93 -29.02
CA LYS A 124 44.43 -19.88 -29.06
C LYS A 124 44.34 -20.90 -30.19
N GLU A 125 43.18 -21.01 -30.87
CA GLU A 125 43.00 -21.99 -31.95
C GLU A 125 43.80 -21.64 -33.19
N LYS A 126 44.27 -22.72 -33.88
CA LYS A 126 45.00 -22.58 -35.16
C LYS A 126 44.05 -22.08 -36.27
N PRO A 127 44.55 -21.28 -37.23
CA PRO A 127 43.71 -20.68 -38.28
C PRO A 127 42.78 -21.65 -38.98
N ARG A 128 43.25 -22.87 -39.27
CA ARG A 128 42.46 -23.91 -39.98
C ARG A 128 41.23 -24.42 -39.19
N LYS A 129 41.27 -24.36 -37.86
CA LYS A 129 40.18 -24.84 -36.99
C LYS A 129 39.33 -23.71 -36.42
N ARG A 130 39.76 -22.50 -36.58
CA ARG A 130 39.14 -21.32 -36.00
C ARG A 130 37.74 -21.08 -36.54
N GLU A 131 37.53 -21.21 -37.84
CA GLU A 131 36.20 -21.04 -38.47
C GLU A 131 35.21 -22.12 -37.99
N GLN A 132 35.65 -23.38 -37.95
CA GLN A 132 34.80 -24.45 -37.45
C GLN A 132 34.42 -24.20 -35.99
N TYR A 133 35.37 -23.87 -35.13
CA TYR A 133 35.14 -23.55 -33.71
C TYR A 133 34.19 -22.35 -33.53
N GLN A 134 34.33 -21.32 -34.36
CA GLN A 134 33.41 -20.19 -34.35
C GLN A 134 31.97 -20.58 -34.71
N GLN A 135 31.80 -21.47 -35.67
CA GLN A 135 30.48 -21.96 -36.06
C GLN A 135 29.84 -22.81 -34.97
N GLU A 136 30.63 -23.72 -34.35
CA GLU A 136 30.18 -24.58 -33.26
C GLU A 136 29.78 -23.81 -32.01
N HIS A 137 30.45 -22.69 -31.71
CA HIS A 137 30.25 -21.86 -30.51
C HIS A 137 29.66 -20.46 -30.82
N ARG A 138 28.95 -20.32 -31.94
CA ARG A 138 28.48 -19.03 -32.43
C ARG A 138 27.65 -18.28 -31.39
N THR A 139 26.74 -18.96 -30.67
CA THR A 139 25.85 -18.35 -29.68
C THR A 139 26.65 -17.87 -28.47
N GLU A 140 27.56 -18.71 -27.93
CA GLU A 140 28.37 -18.36 -26.77
C GLU A 140 29.32 -17.20 -27.07
N LEU A 141 29.85 -17.12 -28.30
CA LEU A 141 30.69 -16.01 -28.72
C LEU A 141 29.89 -14.71 -28.89
N ALA A 142 28.67 -14.80 -29.44
CA ALA A 142 27.79 -13.64 -29.53
C ALA A 142 27.36 -13.15 -28.14
N ASP A 143 27.03 -14.05 -27.21
CA ASP A 143 26.73 -13.74 -25.81
C ASP A 143 27.94 -13.06 -25.14
N PHE A 144 29.14 -13.56 -25.38
CA PHE A 144 30.35 -12.94 -24.84
C PHE A 144 30.57 -11.53 -25.38
N GLU A 145 30.43 -11.33 -26.68
CA GLU A 145 30.62 -10.00 -27.32
C GLU A 145 29.58 -8.99 -26.80
N ALA A 146 28.33 -9.40 -26.68
CA ALA A 146 27.27 -8.56 -26.12
C ALA A 146 27.57 -8.16 -24.67
N ALA A 147 27.94 -9.15 -23.83
CA ALA A 147 28.30 -8.88 -22.43
C ALA A 147 29.57 -8.02 -22.30
N GLU A 148 30.59 -8.27 -23.13
CA GLU A 148 31.82 -7.46 -23.14
C GLU A 148 31.53 -6.01 -23.53
N HIS A 149 30.70 -5.77 -24.55
CA HIS A 149 30.31 -4.44 -24.99
C HIS A 149 29.54 -3.71 -23.87
N PHE A 150 28.55 -4.35 -23.29
CA PHE A 150 27.79 -3.79 -22.17
C PHE A 150 28.68 -3.38 -20.98
N LEU A 151 29.62 -4.25 -20.58
CA LEU A 151 30.53 -3.97 -19.49
C LEU A 151 31.56 -2.87 -19.82
N LYS A 152 31.97 -2.75 -21.10
CA LYS A 152 32.81 -1.64 -21.58
C LYS A 152 32.07 -0.31 -21.53
N ASP A 153 30.82 -0.28 -21.97
CA ASP A 153 29.98 0.92 -21.94
C ASP A 153 29.72 1.37 -20.50
N LEU A 154 29.50 0.43 -19.60
CA LEU A 154 29.33 0.72 -18.18
C LEU A 154 30.59 1.37 -17.58
N LYS A 155 31.77 0.87 -17.94
CA LYS A 155 33.04 1.49 -17.55
C LYS A 155 33.26 2.88 -18.16
N ALA A 156 32.88 3.05 -19.43
CA ALA A 156 32.99 4.31 -20.13
C ALA A 156 32.09 5.41 -19.52
N SER A 157 30.93 5.01 -18.95
CA SER A 157 30.06 5.91 -18.19
C SER A 157 30.58 6.27 -16.79
N GLY A 158 31.75 5.72 -16.39
CA GLY A 158 32.37 5.99 -15.09
C GLY A 158 31.88 5.08 -13.96
N GLU A 159 31.05 4.07 -14.29
CA GLU A 159 30.55 3.12 -13.27
C GLU A 159 31.55 1.98 -13.01
N ALA A 160 31.79 1.69 -11.73
CA ALA A 160 32.63 0.57 -11.34
C ALA A 160 31.86 -0.75 -11.43
N ILE A 161 32.45 -1.78 -12.04
CA ILE A 161 31.87 -3.12 -12.09
C ILE A 161 32.11 -3.81 -10.75
N THR A 162 31.06 -3.89 -9.92
CA THR A 162 31.12 -4.45 -8.57
C THR A 162 30.02 -5.49 -8.34
N PRO A 163 30.09 -6.70 -8.93
CA PRO A 163 29.01 -7.68 -8.86
C PRO A 163 28.65 -8.10 -7.43
N LYS A 164 29.60 -8.11 -6.49
CA LYS A 164 29.33 -8.40 -5.08
C LYS A 164 28.46 -7.32 -4.42
N ALA A 165 28.78 -6.04 -4.68
CA ALA A 165 28.00 -4.92 -4.16
C ALA A 165 26.60 -4.89 -4.78
N TRP A 166 26.48 -5.15 -6.08
CA TRP A 166 25.19 -5.23 -6.78
C TRP A 166 24.29 -6.33 -6.25
N ARG A 167 24.85 -7.53 -5.98
CA ARG A 167 24.08 -8.62 -5.33
C ARG A 167 23.62 -8.25 -3.94
N ALA A 168 24.45 -7.61 -3.14
CA ALA A 168 24.08 -7.15 -1.80
C ALA A 168 22.99 -6.07 -1.85
N GLU A 169 23.10 -5.11 -2.79
CA GLU A 169 22.10 -4.07 -3.03
C GLU A 169 20.77 -4.70 -3.49
N ALA A 170 20.81 -5.61 -4.45
CA ALA A 170 19.62 -6.31 -4.96
C ALA A 170 18.91 -7.11 -3.85
N ALA A 171 19.65 -7.85 -3.04
CA ALA A 171 19.09 -8.59 -1.91
C ALA A 171 18.41 -7.66 -0.90
N LYS A 172 19.05 -6.54 -0.55
CA LYS A 172 18.47 -5.55 0.36
C LYS A 172 17.21 -4.91 -0.20
N LEU A 173 17.23 -4.51 -1.48
CA LEU A 173 16.08 -3.92 -2.16
C LEU A 173 14.91 -4.90 -2.29
N ALA A 174 15.19 -6.19 -2.57
CA ALA A 174 14.17 -7.22 -2.64
C ALA A 174 13.46 -7.40 -1.29
N MET A 175 14.22 -7.49 -0.19
CA MET A 175 13.64 -7.58 1.16
C MET A 175 12.81 -6.35 1.51
N GLN A 176 13.31 -5.15 1.21
CA GLN A 176 12.58 -3.89 1.44
C GLN A 176 11.29 -3.84 0.64
N LYS A 177 11.36 -4.17 -0.66
CA LYS A 177 10.19 -4.24 -1.54
C LYS A 177 9.11 -5.18 -1.00
N ASP A 178 9.50 -6.35 -0.51
CA ASP A 178 8.55 -7.33 0.04
C ASP A 178 7.89 -6.80 1.33
N ALA A 179 8.64 -6.12 2.20
CA ALA A 179 8.10 -5.46 3.38
C ALA A 179 7.12 -4.33 2.99
N ASP A 180 7.52 -3.47 2.05
CA ASP A 180 6.69 -2.38 1.53
C ASP A 180 5.40 -2.88 0.87
N TYR A 181 5.43 -4.03 0.18
CA TYR A 181 4.22 -4.67 -0.35
C TYR A 181 3.26 -5.14 0.74
N GLN A 182 3.76 -5.69 1.84
CA GLN A 182 2.91 -6.10 2.96
C GLN A 182 2.28 -4.88 3.64
N GLU A 183 3.07 -3.83 3.86
CA GLU A 183 2.59 -2.56 4.40
C GLU A 183 1.53 -1.93 3.49
N MET A 184 1.79 -1.85 2.17
CA MET A 184 0.84 -1.32 1.19
C MET A 184 -0.49 -2.09 1.19
N ARG A 185 -0.46 -3.43 1.39
CA ARG A 185 -1.69 -4.23 1.51
C ARG A 185 -2.46 -3.88 2.77
N ALA A 186 -1.78 -3.77 3.91
CA ALA A 186 -2.38 -3.39 5.18
C ALA A 186 -3.02 -1.99 5.09
N MET A 187 -2.28 -1.00 4.56
CA MET A 187 -2.80 0.35 4.33
C MET A 187 -4.01 0.39 3.43
N ARG A 188 -4.02 -0.39 2.35
CA ARG A 188 -5.18 -0.47 1.43
C ARG A 188 -6.43 -0.98 2.14
N ASP A 189 -6.29 -1.99 2.99
CA ASP A 189 -7.43 -2.57 3.70
C ASP A 189 -7.92 -1.63 4.80
N GLU A 190 -7.01 -0.90 5.44
CA GLU A 190 -7.35 0.17 6.39
C GLU A 190 -8.06 1.34 5.69
N ILE A 191 -7.54 1.84 4.56
CA ILE A 191 -8.18 2.90 3.77
C ILE A 191 -9.60 2.51 3.37
N LYS A 192 -9.82 1.28 2.89
CA LYS A 192 -11.18 0.80 2.57
C LYS A 192 -12.11 0.83 3.76
N ALA A 193 -11.62 0.43 4.94
CA ALA A 193 -12.41 0.47 6.16
C ALA A 193 -12.77 1.90 6.54
N VAL A 194 -11.80 2.82 6.49
CA VAL A 194 -12.01 4.24 6.81
C VAL A 194 -12.90 4.94 5.78
N GLU A 195 -12.77 4.62 4.49
CA GLU A 195 -13.69 5.14 3.46
C GLU A 195 -15.13 4.65 3.66
N ALA A 196 -15.32 3.42 4.12
CA ALA A 196 -16.65 2.94 4.46
C ALA A 196 -17.24 3.71 5.67
N LEU A 197 -16.41 4.01 6.67
CA LEU A 197 -16.80 4.85 7.82
C LEU A 197 -17.10 6.30 7.38
N ARG A 198 -16.29 6.87 6.50
CA ARG A 198 -16.53 8.19 5.92
C ARG A 198 -17.89 8.25 5.22
N LYS A 199 -18.19 7.26 4.37
CA LYS A 199 -19.51 7.17 3.69
C LYS A 199 -20.67 7.04 4.67
N ALA A 200 -20.47 6.37 5.81
CA ALA A 200 -21.47 6.30 6.86
C ALA A 200 -21.66 7.66 7.54
N ALA A 201 -20.58 8.38 7.83
CA ALA A 201 -20.62 9.73 8.38
C ALA A 201 -21.30 10.74 7.44
N ASP A 202 -20.99 10.67 6.13
CA ASP A 202 -21.65 11.50 5.11
C ASP A 202 -23.17 11.32 5.10
N ARG A 203 -23.62 10.05 5.15
CA ARG A 203 -25.07 9.77 5.22
C ARG A 203 -25.73 10.40 6.44
N LEU A 204 -25.12 10.26 7.61
CA LEU A 204 -25.63 10.85 8.85
C LEU A 204 -25.67 12.37 8.80
N ALA A 205 -24.64 13.00 8.20
CA ALA A 205 -24.59 14.45 8.03
C ALA A 205 -25.73 14.96 7.11
N HIS A 206 -26.04 14.23 6.03
CA HIS A 206 -27.11 14.57 5.11
C HIS A 206 -28.51 14.33 5.71
N GLU A 207 -28.73 13.23 6.41
CA GLU A 207 -30.01 12.93 7.09
C GLU A 207 -30.33 14.00 8.13
N GLY A 208 -29.35 14.47 8.91
CA GLY A 208 -29.54 15.56 9.88
C GLY A 208 -29.93 16.90 9.23
N GLN A 209 -29.41 17.23 8.04
CA GLN A 209 -29.76 18.44 7.31
C GLN A 209 -31.17 18.40 6.74
N HIS A 210 -31.67 17.24 6.32
CA HIS A 210 -33.07 17.10 5.85
C HIS A 210 -34.07 17.26 6.97
N GLN A 211 -33.81 16.72 8.14
CA GLN A 211 -34.69 16.84 9.30
C GLN A 211 -34.77 18.28 9.83
N GLN A 212 -33.67 19.03 9.83
CA GLN A 212 -33.67 20.45 10.21
C GLN A 212 -34.54 21.28 9.27
N LYS A 213 -34.47 21.04 7.95
CA LYS A 213 -35.30 21.73 6.96
C LYS A 213 -36.81 21.38 7.03
N GLU A 214 -37.14 20.17 7.50
CA GLU A 214 -38.53 19.77 7.73
C GLU A 214 -39.12 20.40 9.01
N ASN A 215 -38.30 20.56 10.07
CA ASN A 215 -38.70 21.18 11.32
C ASN A 215 -38.83 22.72 11.25
N GLU A 216 -38.17 23.34 10.25
CA GLU A 216 -38.28 24.82 10.00
C GLU A 216 -39.43 25.22 9.05
N ARG A 217 -40.19 24.23 8.52
CA ARG A 217 -41.41 24.45 7.70
C ARG A 217 -42.68 24.23 8.49
#